data_e916eb24963bfd54b57cae638fc4724f
#
_entry.id   e916eb24963bfd54b57cae638fc4724f
#
_cell.length_a   1.000
_cell.length_b   1.000
_cell.length_c   1.000
_cell.angle_alpha   90.00
_cell.angle_beta   90.00
_cell.angle_gamma   90.00
#
_symmetry.space_group_name_H-M   'P 1'
#
loop_
_entity.id
_entity.type
_entity.pdbx_description
1 polymer ?
#
loop_
_entity_poly.entity_id
_entity_poly.type
_entity_poly.pdbx_seq_one_letter_code
_entity_poly.pdbx_strand_id
1 'polypeptide(L)'
;SLQYPLGLNGEGLDVLLNNIPKEEIMQIKESAKDYISWIEDIFFDNEEIYKMQGYKLGRSKSNLYFRDKFMQKKNNLFSAENANEGALELLFYLTLFISRKTPDFFAIDNIENGLNPRLCRFLMKKICELAVNNGKQVLITTHNPAILDGLNLNDGSQRLYVVTRNDEGKTQAKRIQTKEQTGEQRMMLSEMWMKGLIGGVPYNF
;
A
#
# COMPACT_ATOMS: atom_id res chain seq x y z
N SER A 1 -18.87 20.02 2.63
CA SER A 1 -18.39 18.61 2.65
C SER A 1 -17.24 18.53 3.65
N LEU A 2 -17.43 17.79 4.73
CA LEU A 2 -16.34 17.48 5.66
C LEU A 2 -15.34 16.62 4.90
N GLN A 3 -14.21 17.21 4.51
CA GLN A 3 -13.05 16.45 4.08
C GLN A 3 -12.46 15.84 5.35
N TYR A 4 -12.41 14.50 5.41
CA TYR A 4 -11.67 13.79 6.44
C TYR A 4 -10.26 13.58 5.90
N PRO A 5 -9.26 14.39 6.29
CA PRO A 5 -7.90 14.17 5.85
C PRO A 5 -7.39 12.90 6.51
N LEU A 6 -6.93 11.95 5.69
CA LEU A 6 -6.04 10.91 6.19
C LEU A 6 -4.74 11.57 6.63
N GLY A 7 -4.35 11.38 7.88
CA GLY A 7 -3.05 11.80 8.36
C GLY A 7 -1.92 11.02 7.69
N LEU A 8 -0.69 11.54 7.80
CA LEU A 8 0.50 10.96 7.17
C LEU A 8 0.81 9.53 7.67
N ASN A 9 0.35 9.19 8.87
CA ASN A 9 0.54 7.88 9.49
C ASN A 9 -0.77 7.08 9.57
N GLY A 10 -1.76 7.39 8.73
CA GLY A 10 -3.04 6.70 8.70
C GLY A 10 -4.05 7.15 9.76
N GLU A 11 -3.79 8.27 10.45
CA GLU A 11 -4.76 8.85 11.38
C GLU A 11 -6.07 9.16 10.62
N GLY A 12 -7.19 8.82 11.23
CA GLY A 12 -8.51 9.01 10.64
C GLY A 12 -8.91 7.95 9.61
N LEU A 13 -8.12 6.89 9.42
CA LEU A 13 -8.47 5.79 8.54
C LEU A 13 -9.81 5.14 8.93
N ASP A 14 -10.02 4.89 10.21
CA ASP A 14 -11.27 4.34 10.76
C ASP A 14 -12.46 5.28 10.51
N VAL A 15 -12.26 6.59 10.67
CA VAL A 15 -13.29 7.59 10.38
C VAL A 15 -13.62 7.62 8.90
N LEU A 16 -12.62 7.60 8.04
CA LEU A 16 -12.83 7.58 6.59
C LEU A 16 -13.57 6.31 6.17
N LEU A 17 -13.09 5.15 6.56
CA LEU A 17 -13.69 3.86 6.22
C LEU A 17 -15.14 3.75 6.70
N ASN A 18 -15.47 4.31 7.86
CA ASN A 18 -16.84 4.31 8.37
C ASN A 18 -17.80 5.25 7.60
N ASN A 19 -17.26 6.15 6.79
CA ASN A 19 -18.03 7.18 6.07
C ASN A 19 -18.01 7.04 4.54
N ILE A 20 -17.35 6.03 3.99
CA ILE A 20 -17.36 5.77 2.53
C ILE A 20 -18.53 4.85 2.14
N PRO A 21 -18.91 4.81 0.85
CA PRO A 21 -19.95 3.93 0.35
C PRO A 21 -19.67 2.45 0.64
N LYS A 22 -20.74 1.67 0.86
CA LYS A 22 -20.63 0.23 1.17
C LYS A 22 -19.90 -0.56 0.08
N GLU A 23 -20.08 -0.19 -1.18
CA GLU A 23 -19.42 -0.80 -2.32
C GLU A 23 -17.90 -0.63 -2.24
N GLU A 24 -17.41 0.57 -1.88
CA GLU A 24 -15.99 0.84 -1.69
C GLU A 24 -15.43 0.05 -0.50
N ILE A 25 -16.17 -0.02 0.62
CA ILE A 25 -15.77 -0.84 1.78
C ILE A 25 -15.65 -2.31 1.39
N MET A 26 -16.63 -2.85 0.64
CA MET A 26 -16.58 -4.24 0.18
C MET A 26 -15.35 -4.49 -0.70
N GLN A 27 -15.07 -3.60 -1.64
CA GLN A 27 -13.89 -3.70 -2.52
C GLN A 27 -12.57 -3.64 -1.72
N ILE A 28 -12.49 -2.78 -0.72
CA ILE A 28 -11.32 -2.67 0.18
C ILE A 28 -11.16 -3.97 0.97
N LYS A 29 -12.22 -4.49 1.58
CA LYS A 29 -12.21 -5.74 2.36
C LYS A 29 -11.76 -6.93 1.52
N GLU A 30 -12.33 -7.11 0.32
CA GLU A 30 -11.97 -8.20 -0.58
C GLU A 30 -10.51 -8.07 -1.04
N SER A 31 -10.09 -6.86 -1.44
CA SER A 31 -8.69 -6.63 -1.80
C SER A 31 -7.73 -6.89 -0.62
N ALA A 32 -8.11 -6.54 0.61
CA ALA A 32 -7.29 -6.81 1.78
C ALA A 32 -7.12 -8.31 2.05
N LYS A 33 -8.17 -9.12 1.88
CA LYS A 33 -8.13 -10.58 2.05
C LYS A 33 -7.19 -11.27 1.06
N ASP A 34 -7.04 -10.73 -0.14
CA ASP A 34 -6.11 -11.25 -1.16
C ASP A 34 -4.65 -11.17 -0.71
N TYR A 35 -4.33 -10.20 0.14
CA TYR A 35 -2.95 -9.90 0.57
C TYR A 35 -2.65 -10.28 2.00
N ILE A 36 -3.66 -10.24 2.87
CA ILE A 36 -3.51 -10.54 4.30
C ILE A 36 -4.20 -11.87 4.59
N SER A 37 -3.42 -12.95 4.49
CA SER A 37 -3.94 -14.32 4.54
C SER A 37 -4.69 -14.69 5.81
N TRP A 38 -4.46 -14.00 6.93
CA TRP A 38 -5.11 -14.30 8.20
C TRP A 38 -6.46 -13.59 8.38
N ILE A 39 -6.75 -12.53 7.62
CA ILE A 39 -8.01 -11.79 7.75
C ILE A 39 -9.19 -12.63 7.27
N GLU A 40 -10.16 -12.85 8.16
CA GLU A 40 -11.50 -13.36 7.83
C GLU A 40 -12.44 -12.21 7.50
N ASP A 41 -12.45 -11.16 8.35
CA ASP A 41 -13.29 -9.98 8.15
C ASP A 41 -12.71 -8.74 8.82
N ILE A 42 -13.17 -7.58 8.32
CA ILE A 42 -12.86 -6.23 8.82
C ILE A 42 -14.18 -5.54 9.09
N PHE A 43 -14.37 -4.97 10.28
CA PHE A 43 -15.63 -4.32 10.61
C PHE A 43 -15.45 -3.18 11.63
N PHE A 44 -16.52 -2.42 11.79
CA PHE A 44 -16.55 -1.25 12.67
C PHE A 44 -17.49 -1.51 13.83
N ASP A 45 -17.05 -1.21 15.04
CA ASP A 45 -17.83 -1.31 16.26
C ASP A 45 -18.42 0.06 16.64
N ASN A 46 -19.39 0.51 15.86
CA ASN A 46 -20.04 1.81 16.07
C ASN A 46 -20.88 1.89 17.34
N GLU A 47 -21.35 0.74 17.82
CA GLU A 47 -22.16 0.63 19.05
C GLU A 47 -21.32 0.29 20.27
N GLU A 48 -20.00 0.26 20.15
CA GLU A 48 -19.04 -0.11 21.19
C GLU A 48 -19.32 -1.50 21.84
N ILE A 49 -20.00 -2.40 21.13
CA ILE A 49 -20.41 -3.71 21.62
C ILE A 49 -19.19 -4.54 22.04
N TYR A 50 -18.16 -4.58 21.19
CA TYR A 50 -16.94 -5.34 21.46
C TYR A 50 -16.09 -4.69 22.53
N LYS A 51 -16.15 -3.37 22.66
CA LYS A 51 -15.53 -2.62 23.73
C LYS A 51 -16.15 -2.98 25.10
N MET A 52 -17.49 -3.08 25.15
CA MET A 52 -18.24 -3.47 26.34
C MET A 52 -18.01 -4.93 26.72
N GLN A 53 -17.79 -5.81 25.76
CA GLN A 53 -17.52 -7.24 26.01
C GLN A 53 -16.08 -7.55 26.45
N GLY A 54 -15.27 -6.54 26.69
CA GLY A 54 -13.88 -6.72 27.16
C GLY A 54 -12.88 -7.13 26.07
N TYR A 55 -13.28 -7.12 24.80
CA TYR A 55 -12.37 -7.36 23.66
C TYR A 55 -11.40 -6.19 23.41
N LYS A 56 -11.57 -5.12 24.13
CA LYS A 56 -10.66 -3.98 24.06
C LYS A 56 -9.45 -4.22 24.95
N LEU A 57 -8.36 -4.57 24.31
CA LEU A 57 -7.04 -4.59 24.94
C LEU A 57 -6.40 -3.21 24.70
N GLY A 58 -6.32 -2.40 25.75
CA GLY A 58 -5.67 -1.09 25.67
C GLY A 58 -6.63 0.11 25.62
N ARG A 59 -6.05 1.31 25.40
CA ARG A 59 -6.76 2.59 25.35
C ARG A 59 -7.19 2.96 23.93
N SER A 60 -7.51 1.96 23.06
CA SER A 60 -7.87 2.21 21.68
C SER A 60 -9.06 3.15 21.56
N LYS A 61 -8.90 4.17 20.71
CA LYS A 61 -9.97 5.05 20.26
C LYS A 61 -10.55 4.59 18.91
N SER A 62 -9.89 3.64 18.25
CA SER A 62 -10.32 3.13 16.95
C SER A 62 -11.49 2.16 17.10
N ASN A 63 -12.50 2.33 16.27
CA ASN A 63 -13.63 1.41 16.15
C ASN A 63 -13.43 0.36 15.08
N LEU A 64 -12.23 0.26 14.52
CA LEU A 64 -11.87 -0.71 13.49
C LEU A 64 -11.39 -2.01 14.14
N TYR A 65 -12.00 -3.13 13.75
CA TYR A 65 -11.71 -4.47 14.26
C TYR A 65 -11.40 -5.43 13.13
N PHE A 66 -10.53 -6.39 13.43
CA PHE A 66 -10.17 -7.51 12.56
C PHE A 66 -10.60 -8.83 13.16
N ARG A 67 -11.07 -9.75 12.32
CA ARG A 67 -11.28 -11.14 12.68
C ARG A 67 -10.22 -11.99 11.98
N ASP A 68 -9.51 -12.80 12.79
CA ASP A 68 -8.49 -13.73 12.33
C ASP A 68 -9.10 -15.13 12.15
N LYS A 69 -8.96 -15.71 10.95
CA LYS A 69 -9.53 -17.03 10.62
C LYS A 69 -8.77 -18.21 11.24
N PHE A 70 -7.53 -18.02 11.67
CA PHE A 70 -6.68 -19.06 12.23
C PHE A 70 -6.73 -19.13 13.74
N MET A 71 -7.21 -18.08 14.41
CA MET A 71 -7.33 -18.04 15.86
C MET A 71 -8.61 -18.73 16.34
N GLN A 72 -8.59 -19.18 17.61
CA GLN A 72 -9.77 -19.76 18.22
C GLN A 72 -10.91 -18.75 18.30
N LYS A 73 -12.15 -19.17 17.99
CA LYS A 73 -13.33 -18.29 17.90
C LYS A 73 -13.57 -17.38 19.12
N LYS A 74 -13.08 -17.78 20.29
CA LYS A 74 -13.17 -16.97 21.52
C LYS A 74 -12.23 -15.76 21.54
N ASN A 75 -11.11 -15.82 20.77
CA ASN A 75 -10.03 -14.83 20.83
C ASN A 75 -9.62 -14.34 19.43
N ASN A 76 -10.44 -14.55 18.41
CA ASN A 76 -10.08 -14.23 17.02
C ASN A 76 -10.42 -12.80 16.61
N LEU A 77 -10.87 -11.99 17.56
CA LEU A 77 -11.26 -10.62 17.35
C LEU A 77 -10.33 -9.66 18.06
N PHE A 78 -9.77 -8.68 17.37
CA PHE A 78 -8.92 -7.67 17.96
C PHE A 78 -9.04 -6.31 17.25
N SER A 79 -8.74 -5.23 17.99
CA SER A 79 -8.78 -3.88 17.45
C SER A 79 -7.60 -3.63 16.51
N ALA A 80 -7.73 -2.62 15.64
CA ALA A 80 -6.69 -2.20 14.71
C ALA A 80 -5.34 -1.92 15.39
N GLU A 81 -5.35 -1.37 16.62
CA GLU A 81 -4.13 -1.09 17.38
C GLU A 81 -3.30 -2.34 17.73
N ASN A 82 -3.95 -3.50 17.74
CA ASN A 82 -3.29 -4.79 18.00
C ASN A 82 -2.97 -5.55 16.70
N ALA A 83 -3.32 -4.99 15.54
CA ALA A 83 -2.93 -5.53 14.24
C ALA A 83 -1.45 -5.24 13.97
N ASN A 84 -0.84 -6.05 13.10
CA ASN A 84 0.49 -5.71 12.63
C ASN A 84 0.45 -4.46 11.73
N GLU A 85 1.53 -3.69 11.78
CA GLU A 85 1.68 -2.43 11.06
C GLU A 85 1.45 -2.60 9.55
N GLY A 86 2.02 -3.64 8.94
CA GLY A 86 1.87 -3.90 7.50
C GLY A 86 0.42 -4.15 7.06
N ALA A 87 -0.42 -4.72 7.92
CA ALA A 87 -1.85 -4.89 7.62
C ALA A 87 -2.59 -3.56 7.61
N LEU A 88 -2.25 -2.67 8.54
CA LEU A 88 -2.84 -1.32 8.60
C LEU A 88 -2.37 -0.46 7.43
N GLU A 89 -1.09 -0.50 7.09
CA GLU A 89 -0.56 0.22 5.93
C GLU A 89 -1.18 -0.27 4.63
N LEU A 90 -1.32 -1.58 4.45
CA LEU A 90 -2.00 -2.11 3.28
C LEU A 90 -3.45 -1.63 3.19
N LEU A 91 -4.19 -1.66 4.29
CA LEU A 91 -5.57 -1.16 4.35
C LEU A 91 -5.64 0.34 4.03
N PHE A 92 -4.67 1.11 4.52
CA PHE A 92 -4.52 2.53 4.22
C PHE A 92 -4.30 2.77 2.72
N TYR A 93 -3.36 2.06 2.09
CA TYR A 93 -3.13 2.19 0.64
C TYR A 93 -4.35 1.78 -0.17
N LEU A 94 -4.98 0.64 0.13
CA LEU A 94 -6.20 0.23 -0.56
C LEU A 94 -7.29 1.31 -0.45
N THR A 95 -7.44 1.92 0.72
CA THR A 95 -8.40 3.01 0.92
C THR A 95 -8.06 4.24 0.09
N LEU A 96 -6.79 4.65 0.04
CA LEU A 96 -6.33 5.78 -0.79
C LEU A 96 -6.68 5.59 -2.27
N PHE A 97 -6.48 4.39 -2.78
CA PHE A 97 -6.64 4.11 -4.21
C PHE A 97 -8.09 3.78 -4.61
N ILE A 98 -8.91 3.24 -3.70
CA ILE A 98 -10.28 2.83 -4.00
C ILE A 98 -11.28 3.94 -3.72
N SER A 99 -11.12 4.69 -2.63
CA SER A 99 -12.13 5.66 -2.22
C SER A 99 -12.17 6.89 -3.13
N ARG A 100 -13.37 7.31 -3.50
CA ARG A 100 -13.63 8.58 -4.18
C ARG A 100 -13.53 9.80 -3.27
N LYS A 101 -13.42 9.59 -1.96
CA LYS A 101 -13.24 10.66 -0.97
C LYS A 101 -11.78 11.03 -0.75
N THR A 102 -10.85 10.26 -1.27
CA THR A 102 -9.42 10.56 -1.27
C THR A 102 -9.04 11.38 -2.50
N PRO A 103 -7.95 12.17 -2.45
CA PRO A 103 -7.50 12.97 -3.59
C PRO A 103 -7.25 12.12 -4.85
N ASP A 104 -7.42 12.73 -6.03
CA ASP A 104 -7.09 12.07 -7.31
C ASP A 104 -5.60 12.10 -7.60
N PHE A 105 -4.85 13.00 -6.97
CA PHE A 105 -3.39 13.06 -7.01
C PHE A 105 -2.82 13.12 -5.60
N PHE A 106 -1.84 12.25 -5.32
CA PHE A 106 -1.10 12.24 -4.05
C PHE A 106 0.30 11.64 -4.23
N ALA A 107 1.13 11.78 -3.20
CA ALA A 107 2.46 11.20 -3.14
C ALA A 107 2.56 10.24 -1.95
N ILE A 108 3.32 9.17 -2.12
CA ILE A 108 3.66 8.20 -1.08
C ILE A 108 5.18 8.10 -1.02
N ASP A 109 5.75 8.38 0.14
CA ASP A 109 7.18 8.24 0.37
C ASP A 109 7.47 6.89 1.04
N ASN A 110 8.48 6.18 0.52
CA ASN A 110 8.89 4.86 1.03
C ASN A 110 7.73 3.86 1.18
N ILE A 111 7.02 3.59 0.09
CA ILE A 111 5.82 2.72 0.08
C ILE A 111 6.04 1.32 0.69
N GLU A 112 7.28 0.87 0.75
CA GLU A 112 7.68 -0.42 1.33
C GLU A 112 7.69 -0.47 2.85
N ASN A 113 7.51 0.65 3.55
CA ASN A 113 7.56 0.68 5.02
C ASN A 113 6.58 -0.34 5.60
N GLY A 114 7.02 -1.08 6.63
CA GLY A 114 6.21 -2.11 7.29
C GLY A 114 5.91 -3.37 6.46
N LEU A 115 6.30 -3.43 5.18
CA LEU A 115 5.93 -4.50 4.26
C LEU A 115 7.10 -5.45 3.96
N ASN A 116 6.79 -6.75 3.89
CA ASN A 116 7.78 -7.71 3.41
C ASN A 116 7.95 -7.65 1.88
N PRO A 117 9.11 -8.06 1.32
CA PRO A 117 9.41 -7.93 -0.12
C PRO A 117 8.39 -8.61 -1.05
N ARG A 118 7.83 -9.75 -0.64
CA ARG A 118 6.80 -10.44 -1.44
C ARG A 118 5.53 -9.62 -1.54
N LEU A 119 5.10 -9.03 -0.42
CA LEU A 119 3.93 -8.16 -0.36
C LEU A 119 4.15 -6.88 -1.17
N CYS A 120 5.35 -6.29 -1.12
CA CYS A 120 5.73 -5.11 -1.91
C CYS A 120 5.48 -5.29 -3.41
N ARG A 121 5.90 -6.41 -3.98
CA ARG A 121 5.69 -6.72 -5.40
C ARG A 121 4.21 -6.81 -5.75
N PHE A 122 3.44 -7.55 -4.95
CA PHE A 122 2.00 -7.72 -5.19
C PHE A 122 1.23 -6.43 -4.99
N LEU A 123 1.55 -5.68 -3.93
CA LEU A 123 0.95 -4.38 -3.66
C LEU A 123 1.16 -3.42 -4.83
N MET A 124 2.38 -3.30 -5.35
CA MET A 124 2.67 -2.38 -6.45
C MET A 124 1.86 -2.71 -7.70
N LYS A 125 1.74 -3.99 -8.06
CA LYS A 125 0.88 -4.42 -9.17
C LYS A 125 -0.58 -4.02 -8.95
N LYS A 126 -1.10 -4.25 -7.73
CA LYS A 126 -2.49 -3.91 -7.38
C LYS A 126 -2.73 -2.40 -7.39
N ILE A 127 -1.80 -1.62 -6.87
CA ILE A 127 -1.87 -0.16 -6.86
C ILE A 127 -1.91 0.40 -8.29
N CYS A 128 -1.09 -0.10 -9.20
CA CYS A 128 -1.13 0.31 -10.61
C CYS A 128 -2.50 0.04 -11.23
N GLU A 129 -3.07 -1.14 -10.99
CA GLU A 129 -4.42 -1.50 -11.44
C GLU A 129 -5.49 -0.57 -10.86
N LEU A 130 -5.47 -0.36 -9.54
CA LEU A 130 -6.44 0.48 -8.85
C LEU A 130 -6.34 1.94 -9.27
N ALA A 131 -5.11 2.45 -9.48
CA ALA A 131 -4.89 3.82 -9.94
C ALA A 131 -5.56 4.08 -11.29
N VAL A 132 -5.37 3.17 -12.26
CA VAL A 132 -6.01 3.27 -13.59
C VAL A 132 -7.53 3.17 -13.47
N ASN A 133 -8.04 2.16 -12.75
CA ASN A 133 -9.48 1.90 -12.64
C ASN A 133 -10.24 3.03 -11.94
N ASN A 134 -9.61 3.71 -10.98
CA ASN A 134 -10.24 4.76 -10.18
C ASN A 134 -9.77 6.18 -10.57
N GLY A 135 -9.03 6.35 -11.68
CA GLY A 135 -8.58 7.66 -12.16
C GLY A 135 -7.60 8.37 -11.23
N LYS A 136 -6.84 7.62 -10.44
CA LYS A 136 -5.85 8.18 -9.50
C LYS A 136 -4.49 8.36 -10.17
N GLN A 137 -3.80 9.44 -9.82
CA GLN A 137 -2.39 9.67 -10.15
C GLN A 137 -1.56 9.64 -8.87
N VAL A 138 -0.42 8.97 -8.90
CA VAL A 138 0.42 8.86 -7.71
C VAL A 138 1.89 9.00 -8.06
N LEU A 139 2.61 9.72 -7.19
CA LEU A 139 4.07 9.74 -7.15
C LEU A 139 4.54 8.89 -5.98
N ILE A 140 5.31 7.84 -6.26
CA ILE A 140 5.77 6.90 -5.25
C ILE A 140 7.30 6.92 -5.20
N THR A 141 7.87 7.02 -4.00
CA THR A 141 9.29 6.75 -3.80
C THR A 141 9.50 5.38 -3.17
N THR A 142 10.63 4.77 -3.46
CA THR A 142 11.03 3.48 -2.87
C THR A 142 12.53 3.29 -2.88
N HIS A 143 13.04 2.59 -1.87
CA HIS A 143 14.40 2.06 -1.80
C HIS A 143 14.42 0.53 -1.85
N ASN A 144 13.27 -0.12 -2.04
CA ASN A 144 13.15 -1.57 -2.08
C ASN A 144 13.04 -2.08 -3.52
N PRO A 145 14.02 -2.87 -4.01
CA PRO A 145 13.98 -3.42 -5.37
C PRO A 145 12.71 -4.23 -5.67
N ALA A 146 12.14 -4.91 -4.67
CA ALA A 146 10.95 -5.76 -4.87
C ALA A 146 9.72 -4.97 -5.35
N ILE A 147 9.61 -3.68 -5.03
CA ILE A 147 8.54 -2.78 -5.52
C ILE A 147 8.59 -2.69 -7.05
N LEU A 148 9.80 -2.59 -7.62
CA LEU A 148 9.98 -2.42 -9.06
C LEU A 148 9.44 -3.61 -9.86
N ASP A 149 9.48 -4.82 -9.31
CA ASP A 149 9.00 -6.03 -9.98
C ASP A 149 7.46 -6.08 -10.12
N GLY A 150 6.77 -5.19 -9.45
CA GLY A 150 5.33 -4.97 -9.62
C GLY A 150 4.97 -4.06 -10.79
N LEU A 151 5.95 -3.35 -11.38
CA LEU A 151 5.75 -2.41 -12.49
C LEU A 151 5.78 -3.12 -13.85
N ASN A 152 4.99 -2.55 -14.78
CA ASN A 152 5.04 -2.87 -16.20
C ASN A 152 5.41 -1.61 -16.99
N LEU A 153 6.68 -1.41 -17.32
CA LEU A 153 7.15 -0.22 -18.03
C LEU A 153 6.74 -0.16 -19.51
N ASN A 154 6.15 -1.23 -20.06
CA ASN A 154 5.52 -1.24 -21.38
C ASN A 154 4.12 -0.62 -21.33
N ASP A 155 3.53 -0.49 -20.14
CA ASP A 155 2.28 0.24 -19.94
C ASP A 155 2.57 1.74 -19.86
N GLY A 156 2.02 2.54 -20.78
CA GLY A 156 2.23 3.98 -20.83
C GLY A 156 1.72 4.74 -19.59
N SER A 157 0.87 4.14 -18.78
CA SER A 157 0.41 4.70 -17.50
C SER A 157 1.45 4.61 -16.39
N GLN A 158 2.46 3.72 -16.52
CA GLN A 158 3.46 3.46 -15.50
C GLN A 158 4.83 4.02 -15.93
N ARG A 159 5.51 4.72 -15.02
CA ARG A 159 6.80 5.34 -15.29
C ARG A 159 7.73 5.15 -14.11
N LEU A 160 8.98 4.79 -14.41
CA LEU A 160 10.06 4.70 -13.43
C LEU A 160 11.07 5.81 -13.70
N TYR A 161 11.44 6.53 -12.65
CA TYR A 161 12.50 7.52 -12.67
C TYR A 161 13.57 7.17 -11.65
N VAL A 162 14.82 7.32 -12.05
CA VAL A 162 15.97 7.28 -11.13
C VAL A 162 16.39 8.70 -10.84
N VAL A 163 16.45 9.05 -9.56
CA VAL A 163 16.87 10.36 -9.09
C VAL A 163 18.30 10.24 -8.55
N THR A 164 19.19 11.02 -9.09
CA THR A 164 20.63 11.04 -8.71
C THR A 164 21.12 12.45 -8.50
N ARG A 165 22.27 12.58 -7.90
CA ARG A 165 23.01 13.83 -7.80
C ARG A 165 24.21 13.75 -8.75
N ASN A 166 24.44 14.79 -9.58
CA ASN A 166 25.61 14.86 -10.44
C ASN A 166 26.83 15.42 -9.65
N ASP A 167 28.00 15.45 -10.30
CA ASP A 167 29.26 15.92 -9.72
C ASP A 167 29.21 17.40 -9.30
N GLU A 168 28.31 18.18 -9.87
CA GLU A 168 28.08 19.59 -9.49
C GLU A 168 27.09 19.72 -8.32
N GLY A 169 26.60 18.61 -7.75
CA GLY A 169 25.62 18.59 -6.66
C GLY A 169 24.18 18.86 -7.09
N LYS A 170 23.88 18.90 -8.38
CA LYS A 170 22.52 19.12 -8.92
C LYS A 170 21.74 17.83 -8.99
N THR A 171 20.47 17.87 -8.56
CA THR A 171 19.54 16.73 -8.68
C THR A 171 19.14 16.53 -10.15
N GLN A 172 19.21 15.30 -10.60
CA GLN A 172 18.79 14.85 -11.93
C GLN A 172 17.78 13.72 -11.81
N ALA A 173 16.74 13.75 -12.63
CA ALA A 173 15.77 12.67 -12.74
C ALA A 173 15.83 12.08 -14.16
N LYS A 174 16.13 10.80 -14.27
CA LYS A 174 16.22 10.07 -15.54
C LYS A 174 15.08 9.07 -15.63
N ARG A 175 14.25 9.17 -16.66
CA ARG A 175 13.24 8.16 -16.95
C ARG A 175 13.90 6.87 -17.44
N ILE A 176 13.52 5.76 -16.86
CA ILE A 176 13.94 4.43 -17.28
C ILE A 176 12.94 3.91 -18.31
N GLN A 177 13.48 3.49 -19.46
CA GLN A 177 12.75 2.82 -20.52
C GLN A 177 13.40 1.46 -20.72
N THR A 178 12.64 0.40 -20.62
CA THR A 178 13.11 -0.94 -20.97
C THR A 178 12.82 -1.18 -22.45
N LYS A 179 13.82 -1.65 -23.19
CA LYS A 179 13.57 -2.24 -24.51
C LYS A 179 12.74 -3.51 -24.31
N GLU A 180 11.83 -3.80 -25.21
CA GLU A 180 11.11 -5.07 -25.21
C GLU A 180 12.13 -6.22 -25.16
N GLN A 181 12.15 -6.94 -24.06
CA GLN A 181 12.97 -8.14 -23.94
C GLN A 181 12.19 -9.28 -24.57
N THR A 182 12.57 -9.64 -25.79
CA THR A 182 12.07 -10.82 -26.49
C THR A 182 12.97 -12.00 -26.16
N GLY A 183 12.43 -13.00 -25.44
CA GLY A 183 13.15 -14.23 -25.13
C GLY A 183 12.81 -14.81 -23.75
N GLU A 184 13.24 -16.04 -23.50
CA GLU A 184 12.98 -16.80 -22.26
C GLU A 184 13.67 -16.23 -21.00
N GLN A 185 14.66 -15.33 -21.16
CA GLN A 185 15.41 -14.72 -20.05
C GLN A 185 15.03 -13.24 -19.87
N ARG A 186 13.81 -12.99 -19.43
CA ARG A 186 13.40 -11.63 -19.02
C ARG A 186 13.98 -11.30 -17.65
N MET A 187 14.96 -10.38 -17.62
CA MET A 187 15.50 -9.87 -16.35
C MET A 187 14.48 -9.01 -15.63
N MET A 188 14.31 -9.22 -14.32
CA MET A 188 13.43 -8.42 -13.47
C MET A 188 14.00 -7.02 -13.26
N LEU A 189 13.14 -6.03 -13.00
CA LEU A 189 13.59 -4.65 -12.73
C LEU A 189 14.42 -4.55 -11.44
N SER A 190 14.08 -5.32 -10.41
CA SER A 190 14.88 -5.46 -9.20
C SER A 190 16.29 -5.93 -9.49
N GLU A 191 16.43 -6.92 -10.35
CA GLU A 191 17.70 -7.48 -10.75
C GLU A 191 18.55 -6.49 -11.57
N MET A 192 17.90 -5.76 -12.48
CA MET A 192 18.53 -4.68 -13.25
C MET A 192 19.05 -3.58 -12.34
N TRP A 193 18.29 -3.23 -11.31
CA TRP A 193 18.71 -2.24 -10.33
C TRP A 193 19.89 -2.75 -9.51
N MET A 194 19.80 -3.92 -8.92
CA MET A 194 20.88 -4.53 -8.12
C MET A 194 22.19 -4.69 -8.91
N LYS A 195 22.13 -4.91 -10.21
CA LYS A 195 23.29 -4.95 -11.12
C LYS A 195 23.75 -3.57 -11.59
N GLY A 196 23.13 -2.48 -11.15
CA GLY A 196 23.47 -1.11 -11.56
C GLY A 196 23.09 -0.74 -13.00
N LEU A 197 22.34 -1.61 -13.71
CA LEU A 197 22.01 -1.40 -15.13
C LEU A 197 21.05 -0.24 -15.39
N ILE A 198 20.22 0.12 -14.40
CA ILE A 198 19.28 1.23 -14.49
C ILE A 198 19.69 2.44 -13.67
N GLY A 199 20.80 2.38 -12.94
CA GLY A 199 21.29 3.45 -12.04
C GLY A 199 20.59 3.42 -10.66
N GLY A 200 20.88 4.44 -9.84
CA GLY A 200 20.29 4.58 -8.50
C GLY A 200 20.96 3.75 -7.40
N VAL A 201 21.98 2.97 -7.73
CA VAL A 201 22.83 2.29 -6.76
C VAL A 201 24.06 3.17 -6.53
N PRO A 202 24.44 3.49 -5.27
CA PRO A 202 25.68 4.21 -5.00
C PRO A 202 26.89 3.44 -5.51
N TYR A 203 27.82 4.12 -6.17
CA TYR A 203 29.02 3.49 -6.76
C TYR A 203 30.10 3.13 -5.73
N ASN A 204 29.96 3.58 -4.47
CA ASN A 204 31.00 3.49 -3.44
C ASN A 204 30.47 2.71 -2.22
N PHE A 205 30.44 1.39 -2.32
CA PHE A 205 30.39 0.48 -1.17
C PHE A 205 31.45 -0.60 -1.35
#